data_4e400a99c4241bdfbed6cbf5ffedb797
#
_entry.id   4e400a99c4241bdfbed6cbf5ffedb797
#
_cell.length_a   1.000
_cell.length_b   1.000
_cell.length_c   1.000
_cell.angle_alpha   90.00
_cell.angle_beta   90.00
_cell.angle_gamma   90.00
#
_symmetry.space_group_name_H-M   'P 1'
#
loop_
_entity.id
_entity.type
_entity.pdbx_description
1 polymer ?
#
loop_
_entity_poly.entity_id
_entity_poly.type
_entity_poly.pdbx_seq_one_letter_code
_entity_poly.pdbx_strand_id
1 'polypeptide(L)'
;LKEINQFPLLTREEEIELAKLVKAGDQAARDKLITHNLRLCYHVSKRYKNQGVDFMDLYSSAVNGLIRAIDKYDYTQSKFSTYAVYWCKTEVERTIRENKSIITLPYQVNNLRYKVKQFQDKYLQEHSEMPNLETISKELDITMERLVQILRATDVIASLDAPIGSDNEGVLTDLIVDDNIDID
;
A
#
# COMPACT_ATOMS: atom_id res chain seq x y z
N LEU A 1 15.74 -14.20 -4.35
CA LEU A 1 16.47 -14.23 -3.06
C LEU A 1 17.93 -14.70 -3.22
N LYS A 2 18.20 -15.73 -4.03
CA LYS A 2 19.58 -16.21 -4.24
C LYS A 2 20.49 -15.13 -4.80
N GLU A 3 20.02 -14.35 -5.76
CA GLU A 3 20.77 -13.25 -6.40
C GLU A 3 21.00 -12.07 -5.42
N ILE A 4 20.01 -11.71 -4.64
CA ILE A 4 20.11 -10.62 -3.65
C ILE A 4 21.10 -10.95 -2.52
N ASN A 5 21.23 -12.23 -2.18
CA ASN A 5 22.16 -12.69 -1.14
C ASN A 5 23.63 -12.77 -1.59
N GLN A 6 23.91 -12.59 -2.87
CA GLN A 6 25.30 -12.56 -3.37
C GLN A 6 26.06 -11.30 -2.93
N PHE A 7 25.33 -10.22 -2.60
CA PHE A 7 25.96 -8.97 -2.17
C PHE A 7 26.12 -8.96 -0.65
N PRO A 8 27.36 -8.84 -0.13
CA PRO A 8 27.60 -8.75 1.30
C PRO A 8 27.04 -7.44 1.88
N LEU A 9 26.78 -7.44 3.19
CA LEU A 9 26.38 -6.21 3.88
C LEU A 9 27.55 -5.25 3.95
N LEU A 10 27.28 -3.97 3.70
CA LEU A 10 28.28 -2.91 3.84
C LEU A 10 28.55 -2.61 5.31
N THR A 11 29.80 -2.30 5.63
CA THR A 11 30.17 -1.71 6.92
C THR A 11 29.75 -0.24 6.97
N ARG A 12 29.72 0.34 8.16
CA ARG A 12 29.36 1.76 8.32
C ARG A 12 30.34 2.70 7.61
N GLU A 13 31.61 2.35 7.63
CA GLU A 13 32.66 3.10 6.95
C GLU A 13 32.45 3.09 5.44
N GLU A 14 32.17 1.92 4.86
CA GLU A 14 31.87 1.77 3.44
C GLU A 14 30.58 2.51 3.04
N GLU A 15 29.53 2.48 3.89
CA GLU A 15 28.30 3.26 3.65
C GLU A 15 28.60 4.77 3.54
N ILE A 16 29.47 5.29 4.43
CA ILE A 16 29.84 6.71 4.45
C ILE A 16 30.69 7.07 3.23
N GLU A 17 31.66 6.24 2.86
CA GLU A 17 32.49 6.46 1.68
C GLU A 17 31.66 6.46 0.40
N LEU A 18 30.79 5.47 0.22
CA LEU A 18 29.90 5.40 -0.92
C LEU A 18 28.93 6.61 -0.94
N ALA A 19 28.39 7.02 0.19
CA ALA A 19 27.51 8.19 0.26
C ALA A 19 28.22 9.50 -0.14
N LYS A 20 29.51 9.64 0.19
CA LYS A 20 30.32 10.80 -0.27
C LYS A 20 30.54 10.77 -1.77
N LEU A 21 30.84 9.61 -2.35
CA LEU A 21 31.01 9.45 -3.79
C LEU A 21 29.72 9.70 -4.56
N VAL A 22 28.57 9.23 -4.01
CA VAL A 22 27.24 9.51 -4.60
C VAL A 22 26.94 11.02 -4.60
N LYS A 23 27.27 11.74 -3.52
CA LYS A 23 27.13 13.22 -3.48
C LYS A 23 28.08 13.91 -4.49
N ALA A 24 29.19 13.30 -4.83
CA ALA A 24 30.09 13.79 -5.88
C ALA A 24 29.64 13.43 -7.32
N GLY A 25 28.54 12.66 -7.47
CA GLY A 25 27.96 12.26 -8.75
C GLY A 25 28.46 10.92 -9.29
N ASP A 26 29.16 10.10 -8.50
CA ASP A 26 29.63 8.79 -8.93
C ASP A 26 28.47 7.78 -9.04
N GLN A 27 28.15 7.39 -10.28
CA GLN A 27 27.08 6.45 -10.59
C GLN A 27 27.44 5.02 -10.15
N ALA A 28 28.70 4.61 -10.23
CA ALA A 28 29.12 3.27 -9.81
C ALA A 28 28.96 3.09 -8.30
N ALA A 29 29.29 4.11 -7.52
CA ALA A 29 29.06 4.12 -6.07
C ALA A 29 27.56 4.07 -5.73
N ARG A 30 26.72 4.75 -6.51
CA ARG A 30 25.26 4.72 -6.35
C ARG A 30 24.70 3.33 -6.61
N ASP A 31 25.09 2.70 -7.71
CA ASP A 31 24.65 1.35 -8.07
C ASP A 31 25.10 0.31 -7.04
N LYS A 32 26.34 0.45 -6.52
CA LYS A 32 26.86 -0.38 -5.45
C LYS A 32 26.05 -0.22 -4.17
N LEU A 33 25.70 1.02 -3.78
CA LEU A 33 24.91 1.27 -2.58
C LEU A 33 23.48 0.71 -2.72
N ILE A 34 22.87 0.75 -3.92
CA ILE A 34 21.58 0.13 -4.20
C ILE A 34 21.68 -1.39 -4.05
N THR A 35 22.59 -2.03 -4.79
CA THR A 35 22.66 -3.50 -4.88
C THR A 35 22.91 -4.16 -3.52
N HIS A 36 23.79 -3.58 -2.71
CA HIS A 36 24.10 -4.10 -1.38
C HIS A 36 22.96 -3.92 -0.35
N ASN A 37 21.98 -3.04 -0.65
CA ASN A 37 20.83 -2.77 0.22
C ASN A 37 19.51 -3.39 -0.28
N LEU A 38 19.49 -4.15 -1.38
CA LEU A 38 18.28 -4.79 -1.91
C LEU A 38 17.62 -5.75 -0.90
N ARG A 39 18.41 -6.38 -0.01
CA ARG A 39 17.89 -7.22 1.07
C ARG A 39 16.97 -6.45 2.02
N LEU A 40 17.28 -5.17 2.28
CA LEU A 40 16.45 -4.29 3.10
C LEU A 40 15.05 -4.12 2.47
N CYS A 41 15.01 -3.85 1.14
CA CYS A 41 13.75 -3.73 0.40
C CYS A 41 12.91 -5.01 0.51
N TYR A 42 13.52 -6.19 0.36
CA TYR A 42 12.84 -7.46 0.53
C TYR A 42 12.23 -7.62 1.93
N HIS A 43 12.98 -7.30 2.98
CA HIS A 43 12.49 -7.39 4.36
C HIS A 43 11.34 -6.43 4.64
N VAL A 44 11.39 -5.21 4.09
CA VAL A 44 10.29 -4.24 4.22
C VAL A 44 9.06 -4.75 3.50
N SER A 45 9.18 -5.14 2.21
CA SER A 45 8.05 -5.60 1.39
C SER A 45 7.37 -6.84 1.94
N LYS A 46 8.15 -7.77 2.53
CA LYS A 46 7.63 -9.00 3.14
C LYS A 46 6.59 -8.74 4.22
N ARG A 47 6.69 -7.63 4.96
CA ARG A 47 5.73 -7.27 6.02
C ARG A 47 4.35 -6.88 5.48
N TYR A 48 4.31 -6.47 4.21
CA TYR A 48 3.08 -6.02 3.53
C TYR A 48 2.51 -7.08 2.58
N LYS A 49 3.06 -8.29 2.60
CA LYS A 49 2.52 -9.42 1.82
C LYS A 49 1.05 -9.66 2.19
N ASN A 50 0.24 -10.05 1.20
CA ASN A 50 -1.18 -10.37 1.35
C ASN A 50 -2.10 -9.15 1.63
N GLN A 51 -1.70 -7.96 1.21
CA GLN A 51 -2.54 -6.76 1.31
C GLN A 51 -3.28 -6.39 0.02
N GLY A 52 -3.43 -7.34 -0.91
CA GLY A 52 -4.17 -7.15 -2.16
C GLY A 52 -3.33 -6.59 -3.31
N VAL A 53 -2.01 -6.52 -3.15
CA VAL A 53 -1.05 -6.12 -4.19
C VAL A 53 -0.02 -7.22 -4.36
N ASP A 54 0.44 -7.45 -5.60
CA ASP A 54 1.48 -8.45 -5.85
C ASP A 54 2.77 -8.13 -5.11
N PHE A 55 3.47 -9.19 -4.67
CA PHE A 55 4.71 -9.03 -3.92
C PHE A 55 5.82 -8.35 -4.72
N MET A 56 5.89 -8.62 -6.04
CA MET A 56 6.92 -8.01 -6.89
C MET A 56 6.69 -6.52 -7.08
N ASP A 57 5.43 -6.06 -7.10
CA ASP A 57 5.09 -4.64 -7.14
C ASP A 57 5.48 -3.94 -5.84
N LEU A 58 5.21 -4.57 -4.70
CA LEU A 58 5.64 -4.06 -3.38
C LEU A 58 7.16 -3.98 -3.28
N TYR A 59 7.86 -5.01 -3.79
CA TYR A 59 9.32 -5.03 -3.80
C TYR A 59 9.90 -3.94 -4.70
N SER A 60 9.37 -3.80 -5.92
CA SER A 60 9.78 -2.75 -6.86
C SER A 60 9.56 -1.35 -6.28
N SER A 61 8.45 -1.14 -5.59
CA SER A 61 8.16 0.12 -4.88
C SER A 61 9.13 0.38 -3.74
N ALA A 62 9.51 -0.65 -2.97
CA ALA A 62 10.53 -0.53 -1.94
C ALA A 62 11.90 -0.15 -2.53
N VAL A 63 12.27 -0.71 -3.69
CA VAL A 63 13.50 -0.33 -4.41
C VAL A 63 13.44 1.14 -4.86
N ASN A 64 12.30 1.62 -5.36
CA ASN A 64 12.11 3.03 -5.69
C ASN A 64 12.29 3.93 -4.45
N GLY A 65 11.78 3.49 -3.29
CA GLY A 65 11.99 4.16 -2.01
C GLY A 65 13.48 4.19 -1.61
N LEU A 66 14.20 3.08 -1.79
CA LEU A 66 15.63 2.99 -1.54
C LEU A 66 16.43 3.99 -2.41
N ILE A 67 16.11 4.06 -3.71
CA ILE A 67 16.76 4.99 -4.65
C ILE A 67 16.56 6.45 -4.19
N ARG A 68 15.33 6.83 -3.82
CA ARG A 68 15.04 8.16 -3.28
C ARG A 68 15.75 8.43 -1.95
N ALA A 69 15.90 7.41 -1.12
CA ALA A 69 16.64 7.52 0.13
C ALA A 69 18.12 7.84 -0.14
N ILE A 70 18.75 7.16 -1.10
CA ILE A 70 20.16 7.36 -1.47
C ILE A 70 20.40 8.80 -1.92
N ASP A 71 19.51 9.33 -2.78
CA ASP A 71 19.63 10.69 -3.33
C ASP A 71 19.52 11.79 -2.26
N LYS A 72 18.85 11.51 -1.13
CA LYS A 72 18.61 12.48 -0.04
C LYS A 72 19.38 12.17 1.25
N TYR A 73 20.16 11.10 1.26
CA TYR A 73 20.83 10.64 2.47
C TYR A 73 21.91 11.61 2.97
N ASP A 74 21.87 11.87 4.27
CA ASP A 74 22.92 12.59 4.99
C ASP A 74 23.64 11.64 5.95
N TYR A 75 24.86 11.28 5.58
CA TYR A 75 25.71 10.34 6.33
C TYR A 75 26.15 10.85 7.71
N THR A 76 25.94 12.14 8.01
CA THR A 76 26.32 12.75 9.30
C THR A 76 25.29 12.50 10.41
N GLN A 77 24.02 12.25 10.05
CA GLN A 77 22.91 12.22 11.00
C GLN A 77 22.57 10.81 11.51
N SER A 78 22.56 9.81 10.64
CA SER A 78 22.07 8.48 11.02
C SER A 78 22.72 7.37 10.20
N LYS A 79 22.44 6.10 10.56
CA LYS A 79 22.77 4.94 9.71
C LYS A 79 21.87 4.93 8.47
N PHE A 80 22.46 4.55 7.33
CA PHE A 80 21.71 4.49 6.06
C PHE A 80 20.48 3.57 6.15
N SER A 81 20.62 2.39 6.73
CA SER A 81 19.52 1.44 6.87
C SER A 81 18.31 2.00 7.63
N THR A 82 18.54 2.76 8.70
CA THR A 82 17.47 3.39 9.49
C THR A 82 16.71 4.42 8.66
N TYR A 83 17.43 5.25 7.90
CA TYR A 83 16.85 6.26 7.02
C TYR A 83 16.11 5.64 5.83
N ALA A 84 16.72 4.66 5.18
CA ALA A 84 16.18 4.00 4.00
C ALA A 84 14.88 3.23 4.28
N VAL A 85 14.76 2.57 5.44
CA VAL A 85 13.53 1.87 5.84
C VAL A 85 12.31 2.78 5.80
N TYR A 86 12.45 4.01 6.26
CA TYR A 86 11.35 4.99 6.24
C TYR A 86 10.86 5.27 4.80
N TRP A 87 11.78 5.50 3.87
CA TRP A 87 11.45 5.74 2.46
C TRP A 87 10.85 4.52 1.78
N CYS A 88 11.45 3.35 1.98
CA CYS A 88 10.92 2.08 1.45
C CYS A 88 9.50 1.83 1.94
N LYS A 89 9.26 2.03 3.25
CA LYS A 89 7.93 1.87 3.86
C LYS A 89 6.91 2.84 3.24
N THR A 90 7.26 4.11 3.12
CA THR A 90 6.38 5.15 2.55
C THR A 90 5.97 4.83 1.11
N GLU A 91 6.92 4.38 0.27
CA GLU A 91 6.62 4.01 -1.11
C GLU A 91 5.74 2.75 -1.20
N VAL A 92 6.03 1.72 -0.41
CA VAL A 92 5.20 0.50 -0.35
C VAL A 92 3.77 0.83 0.10
N GLU A 93 3.60 1.61 1.16
CA GLU A 93 2.28 2.02 1.65
C GLU A 93 1.53 2.87 0.62
N ARG A 94 2.25 3.70 -0.16
CA ARG A 94 1.65 4.46 -1.27
C ARG A 94 1.14 3.51 -2.34
N THR A 95 1.95 2.57 -2.78
CA THR A 95 1.57 1.59 -3.81
C THR A 95 0.37 0.75 -3.39
N ILE A 96 0.31 0.34 -2.12
CA ILE A 96 -0.85 -0.37 -1.59
C ILE A 96 -2.11 0.49 -1.69
N ARG A 97 -2.05 1.77 -1.31
CA ARG A 97 -3.21 2.66 -1.40
C ARG A 97 -3.70 2.88 -2.84
N GLU A 98 -2.75 2.95 -3.79
CA GLU A 98 -3.06 3.19 -5.20
C GLU A 98 -3.59 1.94 -5.91
N ASN A 99 -3.08 0.74 -5.57
CA ASN A 99 -3.33 -0.48 -6.34
C ASN A 99 -4.20 -1.52 -5.61
N LYS A 100 -4.56 -1.31 -4.35
CA LYS A 100 -5.34 -2.28 -3.57
C LYS A 100 -6.77 -2.45 -4.08
N SER A 101 -7.36 -1.41 -4.64
CA SER A 101 -8.74 -1.43 -5.12
C SER A 101 -8.82 -0.90 -6.56
N ILE A 102 -9.73 -1.48 -7.35
CA ILE A 102 -9.99 -1.09 -8.74
C ILE A 102 -10.45 0.38 -8.80
N ILE A 103 -11.28 0.80 -7.84
CA ILE A 103 -11.70 2.20 -7.70
C ILE A 103 -10.83 2.86 -6.63
N THR A 104 -10.02 3.82 -7.03
CA THR A 104 -9.18 4.59 -6.11
C THR A 104 -10.01 5.65 -5.41
N LEU A 105 -10.13 5.54 -4.09
CA LEU A 105 -10.81 6.54 -3.27
C LEU A 105 -9.84 7.64 -2.84
N PRO A 106 -10.32 8.92 -2.72
CA PRO A 106 -9.53 10.01 -2.17
C PRO A 106 -8.98 9.68 -0.77
N TYR A 107 -7.76 10.17 -0.48
CA TYR A 107 -7.09 9.92 0.80
C TYR A 107 -7.96 10.20 2.03
N GLN A 108 -8.72 11.31 1.98
CA GLN A 108 -9.61 11.70 3.09
C GLN A 108 -10.69 10.64 3.37
N VAL A 109 -11.28 10.05 2.32
CA VAL A 109 -12.30 8.99 2.45
C VAL A 109 -11.68 7.72 3.03
N ASN A 110 -10.51 7.32 2.53
CA ASN A 110 -9.78 6.16 3.05
C ASN A 110 -9.39 6.33 4.53
N ASN A 111 -8.95 7.52 4.93
CA ASN A 111 -8.61 7.82 6.32
C ASN A 111 -9.83 7.76 7.24
N LEU A 112 -10.96 8.34 6.82
CA LEU A 112 -12.21 8.24 7.57
C LEU A 112 -12.70 6.80 7.69
N ARG A 113 -12.63 6.03 6.60
CA ARG A 113 -12.95 4.60 6.61
C ARG A 113 -12.11 3.83 7.62
N TYR A 114 -10.80 4.10 7.65
CA TYR A 114 -9.91 3.47 8.62
C TYR A 114 -10.30 3.80 10.06
N LYS A 115 -10.63 5.08 10.34
CA LYS A 115 -11.11 5.50 11.66
C LYS A 115 -12.42 4.84 12.05
N VAL A 116 -13.37 4.74 11.11
CA VAL A 116 -14.65 4.02 11.34
C VAL A 116 -14.37 2.57 11.73
N LYS A 117 -13.51 1.88 10.97
CA LYS A 117 -13.17 0.49 11.27
C LYS A 117 -12.47 0.34 12.62
N GLN A 118 -11.49 1.18 12.93
CA GLN A 118 -10.82 1.16 14.23
C GLN A 118 -11.81 1.35 15.39
N PHE A 119 -12.75 2.28 15.23
CA PHE A 119 -13.77 2.51 16.25
C PHE A 119 -14.69 1.29 16.40
N GLN A 120 -15.14 0.69 15.29
CA GLN A 120 -15.95 -0.53 15.32
C GLN A 120 -15.24 -1.68 16.02
N ASP A 121 -13.95 -1.92 15.67
CA ASP A 121 -13.16 -2.99 16.27
C ASP A 121 -12.97 -2.78 17.78
N LYS A 122 -12.70 -1.53 18.19
CA LYS A 122 -12.57 -1.17 19.62
C LYS A 122 -13.89 -1.34 20.37
N TYR A 123 -14.98 -0.81 19.82
CA TYR A 123 -16.32 -0.88 20.42
C TYR A 123 -16.78 -2.34 20.60
N LEU A 124 -16.52 -3.19 19.58
CA LEU A 124 -16.80 -4.61 19.63
C LEU A 124 -16.02 -5.33 20.75
N GLN A 125 -14.77 -4.96 20.98
CA GLN A 125 -13.95 -5.51 22.08
C GLN A 125 -14.48 -5.10 23.46
N GLU A 126 -14.97 -3.86 23.61
CA GLU A 126 -15.45 -3.31 24.88
C GLU A 126 -16.88 -3.74 25.22
N HIS A 127 -17.77 -3.84 24.23
CA HIS A 127 -19.20 -4.04 24.43
C HIS A 127 -19.72 -5.38 23.89
N SER A 128 -18.89 -6.17 23.17
CA SER A 128 -19.27 -7.41 22.49
C SER A 128 -20.42 -7.26 21.47
N GLU A 129 -20.74 -6.02 21.07
CA GLU A 129 -21.77 -5.66 20.10
C GLU A 129 -21.24 -4.66 19.10
N MET A 130 -21.81 -4.63 17.88
CA MET A 130 -21.44 -3.64 16.87
C MET A 130 -22.10 -2.29 17.19
N PRO A 131 -21.36 -1.15 17.06
CA PRO A 131 -21.93 0.18 17.25
C PRO A 131 -22.96 0.48 16.17
N ASN A 132 -24.04 1.17 16.55
CA ASN A 132 -24.98 1.69 15.57
C ASN A 132 -24.39 2.91 14.81
N LEU A 133 -25.02 3.28 13.68
CA LEU A 133 -24.52 4.37 12.85
C LEU A 133 -24.51 5.72 13.57
N GLU A 134 -25.47 5.94 14.47
CA GLU A 134 -25.53 7.17 15.26
C GLU A 134 -24.37 7.30 16.26
N THR A 135 -23.99 6.20 16.89
CA THR A 135 -22.84 6.15 17.80
C THR A 135 -21.54 6.45 17.05
N ILE A 136 -21.34 5.86 15.86
CA ILE A 136 -20.18 6.12 15.01
C ILE A 136 -20.14 7.59 14.56
N SER A 137 -21.27 8.13 14.13
CA SER A 137 -21.41 9.51 13.68
C SER A 137 -21.05 10.51 14.78
N LYS A 138 -21.54 10.30 16.01
CA LYS A 138 -21.25 11.14 17.17
C LYS A 138 -19.78 11.08 17.60
N GLU A 139 -19.23 9.87 17.69
CA GLU A 139 -17.84 9.68 18.15
C GLU A 139 -16.79 10.25 17.17
N LEU A 140 -17.05 10.11 15.88
CA LEU A 140 -16.13 10.59 14.85
C LEU A 140 -16.39 12.01 14.38
N ASP A 141 -17.42 12.68 14.94
CA ASP A 141 -17.86 14.03 14.57
C ASP A 141 -18.09 14.18 13.06
N ILE A 142 -18.83 13.24 12.48
CA ILE A 142 -19.20 13.22 11.06
C ILE A 142 -20.70 13.13 10.89
N THR A 143 -21.24 13.78 9.85
CA THR A 143 -22.67 13.70 9.55
C THR A 143 -23.08 12.29 9.14
N MET A 144 -24.34 11.91 9.44
CA MET A 144 -24.90 10.61 9.03
C MET A 144 -24.81 10.39 7.52
N GLU A 145 -25.11 11.42 6.74
CA GLU A 145 -25.04 11.37 5.27
C GLU A 145 -23.60 11.02 4.81
N ARG A 146 -22.62 11.68 5.43
CA ARG A 146 -21.20 11.43 5.10
C ARG A 146 -20.77 10.03 5.51
N LEU A 147 -21.21 9.53 6.66
CA LEU A 147 -20.96 8.17 7.11
C LEU A 147 -21.52 7.14 6.11
N VAL A 148 -22.78 7.31 5.70
CA VAL A 148 -23.43 6.42 4.71
C VAL A 148 -22.69 6.45 3.37
N GLN A 149 -22.27 7.62 2.89
CA GLN A 149 -21.46 7.74 1.68
C GLN A 149 -20.12 6.96 1.78
N ILE A 150 -19.44 7.05 2.92
CA ILE A 150 -18.18 6.34 3.16
C ILE A 150 -18.41 4.82 3.17
N LEU A 151 -19.47 4.35 3.80
CA LEU A 151 -19.80 2.94 3.87
C LEU A 151 -20.17 2.39 2.48
N ARG A 152 -20.98 3.10 1.69
CA ARG A 152 -21.32 2.71 0.30
C ARG A 152 -20.11 2.72 -0.63
N ALA A 153 -19.19 3.67 -0.47
CA ALA A 153 -17.96 3.71 -1.27
C ALA A 153 -17.02 2.51 -1.03
N THR A 154 -17.36 1.64 -0.09
CA THR A 154 -16.61 0.44 0.27
C THR A 154 -17.22 -0.85 -0.22
N ASP A 155 -18.31 -0.78 -0.97
CA ASP A 155 -18.98 -1.97 -1.49
C ASP A 155 -18.03 -2.79 -2.35
N VAL A 156 -18.19 -4.10 -2.24
CA VAL A 156 -17.35 -5.06 -2.97
C VAL A 156 -17.66 -4.94 -4.45
N ILE A 157 -16.63 -4.68 -5.25
CA ILE A 157 -16.73 -4.70 -6.69
C ILE A 157 -16.82 -6.17 -7.13
N ALA A 158 -17.92 -6.54 -7.78
CA ALA A 158 -18.09 -7.86 -8.37
C ALA A 158 -17.53 -7.88 -9.79
N SER A 159 -17.01 -9.05 -10.21
CA SER A 159 -16.65 -9.25 -11.61
C SER A 159 -17.92 -9.42 -12.46
N LEU A 160 -17.97 -8.78 -13.62
CA LEU A 160 -19.04 -9.00 -14.59
C LEU A 160 -19.04 -10.42 -15.16
N ASP A 161 -17.88 -11.06 -15.18
CA ASP A 161 -17.72 -12.46 -15.62
C ASP A 161 -18.00 -13.47 -14.49
N ALA A 162 -18.49 -12.99 -13.33
CA ALA A 162 -18.83 -13.90 -12.24
C ALA A 162 -20.00 -14.80 -12.67
N PRO A 163 -19.88 -16.13 -12.48
CA PRO A 163 -20.95 -17.07 -12.83
C PRO A 163 -22.17 -16.86 -11.95
N ILE A 164 -23.35 -17.01 -12.54
CA ILE A 164 -24.64 -16.89 -11.87
C ILE A 164 -25.33 -18.24 -11.83
N GLY A 165 -25.93 -18.57 -10.69
CA GLY A 165 -26.68 -19.81 -10.49
C GLY A 165 -25.82 -20.99 -10.09
N SER A 166 -26.48 -22.13 -9.81
CA SER A 166 -25.83 -23.37 -9.40
C SER A 166 -25.13 -24.09 -10.55
N ASP A 167 -25.53 -23.82 -11.77
CA ASP A 167 -25.11 -24.56 -12.97
C ASP A 167 -24.01 -23.84 -13.76
N ASN A 168 -23.60 -22.65 -13.33
CA ASN A 168 -22.57 -21.79 -13.97
C ASN A 168 -22.80 -21.52 -15.48
N GLU A 169 -24.05 -21.59 -15.96
CA GLU A 169 -24.38 -21.40 -17.39
C GLU A 169 -24.53 -19.94 -17.81
N GLY A 170 -24.60 -18.99 -16.85
CA GLY A 170 -24.69 -17.55 -17.11
C GLY A 170 -23.63 -16.73 -16.38
N VAL A 171 -23.37 -15.55 -16.89
CA VAL A 171 -22.47 -14.55 -16.25
C VAL A 171 -23.26 -13.30 -15.87
N LEU A 172 -22.74 -12.51 -14.90
CA LEU A 172 -23.40 -11.30 -14.41
C LEU A 172 -23.66 -10.28 -15.53
N THR A 173 -22.81 -10.25 -16.54
CA THR A 173 -22.97 -9.41 -17.74
C THR A 173 -24.26 -9.68 -18.48
N ASP A 174 -24.77 -10.93 -18.53
CA ASP A 174 -26.00 -11.29 -19.24
C ASP A 174 -27.27 -10.69 -18.60
N LEU A 175 -27.19 -10.26 -17.35
CA LEU A 175 -28.31 -9.62 -16.62
C LEU A 175 -28.32 -8.08 -16.75
N ILE A 176 -27.28 -7.48 -17.31
CA ILE A 176 -27.20 -6.04 -17.45
C ILE A 176 -27.88 -5.63 -18.74
N VAL A 177 -28.98 -4.86 -18.60
CA VAL A 177 -29.69 -4.31 -19.74
C VAL A 177 -28.93 -3.13 -20.31
N ASP A 178 -28.82 -3.08 -21.65
CA ASP A 178 -28.31 -1.89 -22.34
C ASP A 178 -29.49 -0.91 -22.60
N ASP A 179 -29.54 0.14 -21.79
CA ASP A 179 -30.59 1.18 -21.88
C ASP A 179 -30.50 2.04 -23.16
N ASN A 180 -29.47 1.84 -23.99
CA ASN A 180 -29.28 2.59 -25.25
C ASN A 180 -29.78 1.84 -26.50
N ILE A 181 -30.26 0.63 -26.36
CA ILE A 181 -30.84 -0.12 -27.49
C ILE A 181 -32.36 0.12 -27.49
N ASP A 182 -32.78 1.13 -28.25
CA ASP A 182 -34.20 1.27 -28.67
C ASP A 182 -34.45 0.17 -29.74
N ILE A 183 -35.16 -0.87 -29.36
CA ILE A 183 -35.64 -1.86 -30.30
C ILE A 183 -36.99 -1.38 -30.81
N ASP A 184 -36.98 -0.66 -31.97
CA ASP A 184 -38.18 -0.39 -32.78
C ASP A 184 -38.74 -1.67 -33.43
#